data_879ac46a718774cb6b475b58ac7f9514
#
_entry.id   879ac46a718774cb6b475b58ac7f9514
#
_cell.length_a   1.000
_cell.length_b   1.000
_cell.length_c   1.000
_cell.angle_alpha   90.00
_cell.angle_beta   90.00
_cell.angle_gamma   90.00
#
_symmetry.space_group_name_H-M   'P 1'
#
loop_
_entity.id
_entity.type
_entity.pdbx_description
1 polymer ?
#
loop_
_entity_poly.entity_id
_entity_poly.type
_entity_poly.pdbx_seq_one_letter_code
_entity_poly.pdbx_strand_id
1 'polypeptide(L)'
;MLKGHEKKTRSRDPERTRKRLLQAAFREVHKSGFQSAGIDTILEATNVTKGALYHHFDSKEALGYAVVDEIIAKIVRDGWLSPLLGTGQPIDILIGIVRRISVRPEDIRAGCPLLNLATEMSPVDEQFRKRLEKLFLAWQEGVAALLRRGQSEGTVRRDLNAEESASFLVAMVEGYASLAKNAQDARVWEVGMRNIVGWLRSLHTPRQSPKGGRQLSKKHLVRRGR
;
A
#
# COMPACT_ATOMS: atom_id res chain seq x y z
N MET A 1 -55.95 28.37 18.16
CA MET A 1 -54.59 28.53 17.56
C MET A 1 -53.86 27.24 17.65
N LEU A 2 -53.95 26.43 16.58
CA LEU A 2 -53.24 25.15 16.47
C LEU A 2 -51.88 25.41 15.79
N LYS A 3 -50.75 25.23 16.52
CA LYS A 3 -49.44 25.29 15.97
C LYS A 3 -49.13 23.96 15.25
N GLY A 4 -49.10 24.03 13.91
CA GLY A 4 -48.66 22.93 13.08
C GLY A 4 -47.17 22.66 13.33
N HIS A 5 -46.87 21.43 13.76
CA HIS A 5 -45.48 20.91 13.77
C HIS A 5 -45.16 20.46 12.36
N GLU A 6 -44.47 21.32 11.61
CA GLU A 6 -43.80 20.90 10.38
C GLU A 6 -42.71 19.88 10.74
N LYS A 7 -42.98 18.61 10.48
CA LYS A 7 -41.97 17.56 10.41
C LYS A 7 -41.05 17.88 9.24
N LYS A 8 -39.90 18.49 9.52
CA LYS A 8 -38.80 18.63 8.58
C LYS A 8 -38.42 17.23 8.11
N THR A 9 -38.95 16.81 6.97
CA THR A 9 -38.47 15.60 6.26
C THR A 9 -37.01 15.81 5.90
N ARG A 10 -36.10 15.17 6.65
CA ARG A 10 -34.68 15.11 6.27
C ARG A 10 -34.63 14.49 4.88
N SER A 11 -34.37 15.30 3.86
CA SER A 11 -34.04 14.85 2.52
C SER A 11 -32.98 13.75 2.66
N ARG A 12 -33.34 12.53 2.26
CA ARG A 12 -32.40 11.40 2.21
C ARG A 12 -31.42 11.73 1.10
N ASP A 13 -30.19 12.07 1.46
CA ASP A 13 -29.08 12.22 0.54
C ASP A 13 -28.60 10.82 0.12
N PRO A 14 -28.89 10.36 -1.11
CA PRO A 14 -28.54 9.03 -1.59
C PRO A 14 -27.01 8.80 -1.55
N GLU A 15 -26.23 9.78 -1.97
CA GLU A 15 -24.78 9.70 -1.99
C GLU A 15 -24.18 9.53 -0.59
N ARG A 16 -24.70 10.26 0.38
CA ARG A 16 -24.31 10.11 1.78
C ARG A 16 -24.66 8.73 2.32
N THR A 17 -25.82 8.20 1.94
CA THR A 17 -26.26 6.85 2.35
C THR A 17 -25.36 5.78 1.73
N ARG A 18 -25.09 5.87 0.43
CA ARG A 18 -24.19 4.97 -0.28
C ARG A 18 -22.79 4.95 0.36
N LYS A 19 -22.22 6.12 0.62
CA LYS A 19 -20.91 6.25 1.27
C LYS A 19 -20.88 5.62 2.67
N ARG A 20 -21.93 5.78 3.46
CA ARG A 20 -22.04 5.15 4.79
C ARG A 20 -22.07 3.63 4.69
N LEU A 21 -22.87 3.08 3.78
CA LEU A 21 -22.95 1.65 3.51
C LEU A 21 -21.59 1.10 3.10
N LEU A 22 -20.91 1.77 2.15
CA LEU A 22 -19.60 1.36 1.65
C LEU A 22 -18.53 1.35 2.75
N GLN A 23 -18.52 2.37 3.62
CA GLN A 23 -17.59 2.43 4.74
C GLN A 23 -17.87 1.36 5.81
N ALA A 24 -19.14 1.07 6.08
CA ALA A 24 -19.51 0.01 7.02
C ALA A 24 -19.16 -1.37 6.45
N ALA A 25 -19.42 -1.60 5.16
CA ALA A 25 -19.04 -2.82 4.46
C ALA A 25 -17.53 -3.03 4.49
N PHE A 26 -16.73 -1.99 4.22
CA PHE A 26 -15.27 -2.08 4.33
C PHE A 26 -14.83 -2.52 5.73
N ARG A 27 -15.37 -1.91 6.78
CA ARG A 27 -15.00 -2.27 8.17
C ARG A 27 -15.36 -3.72 8.49
N GLU A 28 -16.54 -4.16 8.08
CA GLU A 28 -17.02 -5.53 8.34
C GLU A 28 -16.19 -6.55 7.55
N VAL A 29 -15.96 -6.31 6.25
CA VAL A 29 -15.11 -7.16 5.40
C VAL A 29 -13.67 -7.22 5.91
N HIS A 30 -13.09 -6.09 6.30
CA HIS A 30 -11.71 -6.05 6.81
C HIS A 30 -11.56 -6.80 8.15
N LYS A 31 -12.60 -6.77 8.98
CA LYS A 31 -12.63 -7.45 10.29
C LYS A 31 -12.86 -8.96 10.17
N SER A 32 -13.81 -9.37 9.35
CA SER A 32 -14.38 -10.74 9.37
C SER A 32 -14.11 -11.53 8.10
N GLY A 33 -13.55 -10.91 7.05
CA GLY A 33 -13.50 -11.44 5.69
C GLY A 33 -14.80 -11.19 4.92
N PHE A 34 -14.73 -11.26 3.59
CA PHE A 34 -15.89 -10.99 2.73
C PHE A 34 -16.96 -12.08 2.86
N GLN A 35 -16.56 -13.35 2.88
CA GLN A 35 -17.52 -14.45 2.94
C GLN A 35 -18.35 -14.41 4.24
N SER A 36 -17.68 -14.12 5.37
CA SER A 36 -18.30 -14.04 6.69
C SER A 36 -18.98 -12.71 6.99
N ALA A 37 -18.72 -11.65 6.20
CA ALA A 37 -19.32 -10.34 6.41
C ALA A 37 -20.84 -10.40 6.26
N GLY A 38 -21.56 -10.04 7.34
CA GLY A 38 -23.01 -10.05 7.40
C GLY A 38 -23.65 -8.78 6.82
N ILE A 39 -24.59 -8.92 5.90
CA ILE A 39 -25.39 -7.77 5.42
C ILE A 39 -26.15 -7.12 6.59
N ASP A 40 -26.72 -7.91 7.48
CA ASP A 40 -27.48 -7.39 8.62
C ASP A 40 -26.60 -6.58 9.57
N THR A 41 -25.35 -7.01 9.83
CA THR A 41 -24.36 -6.25 10.60
C THR A 41 -24.07 -4.88 9.97
N ILE A 42 -23.94 -4.83 8.63
CA ILE A 42 -23.73 -3.58 7.89
C ILE A 42 -24.94 -2.65 8.00
N LEU A 43 -26.15 -3.20 7.90
CA LEU A 43 -27.42 -2.47 8.02
C LEU A 43 -27.57 -1.87 9.43
N GLU A 44 -27.34 -2.66 10.47
CA GLU A 44 -27.37 -2.22 11.87
C GLU A 44 -26.37 -1.07 12.11
N ALA A 45 -25.11 -1.24 11.67
CA ALA A 45 -24.08 -0.23 11.84
C ALA A 45 -24.38 1.09 11.11
N THR A 46 -25.27 1.06 10.11
CA THR A 46 -25.62 2.24 9.30
C THR A 46 -27.02 2.76 9.57
N ASN A 47 -27.87 2.02 10.28
CA ASN A 47 -29.31 2.30 10.42
C ASN A 47 -29.97 2.54 9.06
N VAL A 48 -29.65 1.68 8.07
CA VAL A 48 -30.17 1.70 6.71
C VAL A 48 -31.01 0.44 6.49
N THR A 49 -32.12 0.55 5.77
CA THR A 49 -32.96 -0.62 5.46
C THR A 49 -32.34 -1.49 4.37
N LYS A 50 -32.67 -2.78 4.35
CA LYS A 50 -32.24 -3.73 3.33
C LYS A 50 -32.63 -3.29 1.92
N GLY A 51 -33.84 -2.76 1.74
CA GLY A 51 -34.29 -2.18 0.46
C GLY A 51 -33.44 -1.00 -0.01
N ALA A 52 -33.02 -0.12 0.93
CA ALA A 52 -32.16 1.01 0.58
C ALA A 52 -30.72 0.55 0.24
N LEU A 53 -30.21 -0.53 0.82
CA LEU A 53 -28.91 -1.11 0.44
C LEU A 53 -28.98 -1.63 -1.01
N TYR A 54 -30.00 -2.46 -1.31
CA TYR A 54 -30.14 -3.06 -2.65
C TYR A 54 -30.58 -2.06 -3.74
N HIS A 55 -31.03 -0.86 -3.35
CA HIS A 55 -31.17 0.26 -4.28
C HIS A 55 -29.81 0.84 -4.72
N HIS A 56 -28.74 0.71 -3.88
CA HIS A 56 -27.40 1.20 -4.19
C HIS A 56 -26.45 0.13 -4.74
N PHE A 57 -26.67 -1.13 -4.36
CA PHE A 57 -25.79 -2.25 -4.73
C PHE A 57 -26.66 -3.48 -5.02
N ASP A 58 -26.61 -3.97 -6.25
CA ASP A 58 -27.48 -5.05 -6.74
C ASP A 58 -27.31 -6.37 -5.96
N SER A 59 -26.14 -6.58 -5.34
CA SER A 59 -25.82 -7.79 -4.58
C SER A 59 -24.76 -7.51 -3.50
N LYS A 60 -24.48 -8.50 -2.64
CA LYS A 60 -23.37 -8.47 -1.70
C LYS A 60 -22.04 -8.38 -2.44
N GLU A 61 -21.90 -9.11 -3.55
CA GLU A 61 -20.72 -9.09 -4.41
C GLU A 61 -20.51 -7.70 -5.01
N ALA A 62 -21.56 -7.05 -5.54
CA ALA A 62 -21.50 -5.68 -6.07
C ALA A 62 -21.04 -4.68 -5.00
N LEU A 63 -21.50 -4.82 -3.76
CA LEU A 63 -21.02 -4.03 -2.62
C LEU A 63 -19.54 -4.33 -2.34
N GLY A 64 -19.11 -5.59 -2.38
CA GLY A 64 -17.73 -6.02 -2.20
C GLY A 64 -16.80 -5.46 -3.29
N TYR A 65 -17.23 -5.50 -4.55
CA TYR A 65 -16.47 -4.91 -5.67
C TYR A 65 -16.30 -3.39 -5.48
N ALA A 66 -17.34 -2.70 -5.05
CA ALA A 66 -17.27 -1.27 -4.74
C ALA A 66 -16.32 -0.99 -3.55
N VAL A 67 -16.23 -1.87 -2.57
CA VAL A 67 -15.22 -1.77 -1.49
C VAL A 67 -13.81 -1.83 -2.07
N VAL A 68 -13.54 -2.74 -3.02
CA VAL A 68 -12.23 -2.81 -3.69
C VAL A 68 -11.96 -1.55 -4.51
N ASP A 69 -12.90 -1.19 -5.38
CA ASP A 69 -12.69 -0.14 -6.38
C ASP A 69 -12.62 1.27 -5.78
N GLU A 70 -13.32 1.53 -4.66
CA GLU A 70 -13.44 2.87 -4.08
C GLU A 70 -12.66 3.05 -2.77
N ILE A 71 -12.63 2.04 -1.90
CA ILE A 71 -11.97 2.16 -0.60
C ILE A 71 -10.54 1.61 -0.65
N ILE A 72 -10.36 0.34 -1.07
CA ILE A 72 -9.03 -0.28 -1.08
C ILE A 72 -8.15 0.40 -2.14
N ALA A 73 -8.70 0.69 -3.33
CA ALA A 73 -8.00 1.44 -4.37
C ALA A 73 -7.56 2.82 -3.88
N LYS A 74 -8.38 3.51 -3.07
CA LYS A 74 -8.00 4.77 -2.44
C LYS A 74 -6.85 4.60 -1.44
N ILE A 75 -6.89 3.55 -0.60
CA ILE A 75 -5.81 3.25 0.35
C ILE A 75 -4.48 3.01 -0.39
N VAL A 76 -4.49 2.20 -1.45
CA VAL A 76 -3.29 1.95 -2.27
C VAL A 76 -2.79 3.22 -2.95
N ARG A 77 -3.71 3.99 -3.56
CA ARG A 77 -3.35 5.25 -4.23
C ARG A 77 -2.73 6.24 -3.26
N ASP A 78 -3.36 6.50 -2.11
CA ASP A 78 -2.93 7.52 -1.17
C ASP A 78 -1.67 7.09 -0.39
N GLY A 79 -1.57 5.79 -0.04
CA GLY A 79 -0.44 5.24 0.70
C GLY A 79 0.81 4.99 -0.15
N TRP A 80 0.63 4.61 -1.41
CA TRP A 80 1.72 4.20 -2.30
C TRP A 80 1.80 5.04 -3.57
N LEU A 81 0.78 5.00 -4.44
CA LEU A 81 0.91 5.52 -5.82
C LEU A 81 1.17 7.02 -5.87
N SER A 82 0.40 7.82 -5.13
CA SER A 82 0.57 9.28 -5.12
C SER A 82 1.93 9.71 -4.57
N PRO A 83 2.46 9.14 -3.46
CA PRO A 83 3.79 9.46 -2.98
C PRO A 83 4.94 9.08 -3.95
N LEU A 84 4.77 8.02 -4.78
CA LEU A 84 5.77 7.63 -5.78
C LEU A 84 5.99 8.69 -6.86
N LEU A 85 5.02 9.59 -7.10
CA LEU A 85 5.12 10.69 -8.05
C LEU A 85 5.92 11.88 -7.50
N GLY A 86 6.42 11.80 -6.28
CA GLY A 86 7.18 12.86 -5.63
C GLY A 86 8.48 13.23 -6.36
N THR A 87 8.93 14.46 -6.13
CA THR A 87 10.24 14.94 -6.57
C THR A 87 11.31 14.57 -5.54
N GLY A 88 12.49 14.18 -6.00
CA GLY A 88 13.61 13.79 -5.13
C GLY A 88 14.27 12.48 -5.56
N GLN A 89 15.21 12.03 -4.75
CA GLN A 89 15.95 10.80 -5.04
C GLN A 89 15.04 9.58 -4.90
N PRO A 90 14.98 8.68 -5.89
CA PRO A 90 14.05 7.55 -5.93
C PRO A 90 14.06 6.67 -4.68
N ILE A 91 15.23 6.31 -4.19
CA ILE A 91 15.36 5.49 -2.97
C ILE A 91 14.87 6.23 -1.73
N ASP A 92 15.14 7.54 -1.62
CA ASP A 92 14.67 8.34 -0.48
C ASP A 92 13.13 8.48 -0.47
N ILE A 93 12.52 8.56 -1.66
CA ILE A 93 11.06 8.54 -1.79
C ILE A 93 10.50 7.21 -1.25
N LEU A 94 11.05 6.06 -1.68
CA LEU A 94 10.62 4.74 -1.21
C LEU A 94 10.82 4.59 0.30
N ILE A 95 11.98 4.99 0.82
CA ILE A 95 12.25 4.98 2.27
C ILE A 95 11.26 5.88 3.01
N GLY A 96 10.96 7.05 2.46
CA GLY A 96 9.98 7.99 3.03
C GLY A 96 8.57 7.40 3.08
N ILE A 97 8.16 6.65 2.05
CA ILE A 97 6.87 5.94 2.03
C ILE A 97 6.84 4.88 3.13
N VAL A 98 7.83 3.97 3.13
CA VAL A 98 7.92 2.87 4.12
C VAL A 98 7.90 3.40 5.56
N ARG A 99 8.63 4.49 5.85
CA ARG A 99 8.68 5.08 7.19
C ARG A 99 7.39 5.78 7.62
N ARG A 100 6.56 6.24 6.66
CA ARG A 100 5.27 6.89 6.95
C ARG A 100 4.14 5.90 7.19
N ILE A 101 4.32 4.63 6.88
CA ILE A 101 3.32 3.60 7.18
C ILE A 101 3.29 3.41 8.69
N SER A 102 2.49 4.24 9.35
CA SER A 102 2.19 4.09 10.77
C SER A 102 1.04 3.09 10.90
N VAL A 103 1.24 2.07 11.68
CA VAL A 103 0.21 1.07 11.98
C VAL A 103 -0.20 1.20 13.45
N ARG A 104 -1.50 1.33 13.68
CA ARG A 104 -2.08 1.29 15.00
C ARG A 104 -2.26 -0.18 15.43
N PRO A 105 -2.40 -0.48 16.72
CA PRO A 105 -2.64 -1.86 17.17
C PRO A 105 -3.81 -2.55 16.46
N GLU A 106 -4.89 -1.82 16.18
CA GLU A 106 -6.04 -2.33 15.44
C GLU A 106 -5.70 -2.66 13.98
N ASP A 107 -4.80 -1.89 13.34
CA ASP A 107 -4.36 -2.14 11.95
C ASP A 107 -3.49 -3.42 11.90
N ILE A 108 -2.66 -3.67 12.91
CA ILE A 108 -1.90 -4.93 13.05
C ILE A 108 -2.86 -6.12 13.13
N ARG A 109 -3.90 -6.01 13.95
CA ARG A 109 -4.89 -7.11 14.11
C ARG A 109 -5.61 -7.42 12.81
N ALA A 110 -6.00 -6.38 12.08
CA ALA A 110 -6.74 -6.52 10.85
C ALA A 110 -5.84 -6.92 9.66
N GLY A 111 -4.59 -6.46 9.63
CA GLY A 111 -3.64 -6.69 8.52
C GLY A 111 -3.93 -5.83 7.29
N CYS A 112 -3.26 -6.12 6.17
CA CYS A 112 -3.48 -5.41 4.93
C CYS A 112 -4.84 -5.77 4.30
N PRO A 113 -5.76 -4.82 4.07
CA PRO A 113 -7.06 -5.12 3.49
C PRO A 113 -6.96 -5.65 2.05
N LEU A 114 -5.98 -5.19 1.27
CA LEU A 114 -5.74 -5.67 -0.10
C LEU A 114 -5.34 -7.15 -0.10
N LEU A 115 -4.33 -7.52 0.69
CA LEU A 115 -3.84 -8.90 0.75
C LEU A 115 -4.87 -9.84 1.37
N ASN A 116 -5.53 -9.44 2.47
CA ASN A 116 -6.56 -10.26 3.11
C ASN A 116 -7.63 -10.67 2.11
N LEU A 117 -8.18 -9.68 1.38
CA LEU A 117 -9.25 -9.93 0.43
C LEU A 117 -8.74 -10.70 -0.81
N ALA A 118 -7.49 -10.48 -1.23
CA ALA A 118 -6.89 -11.23 -2.33
C ALA A 118 -6.71 -12.71 -1.99
N THR A 119 -6.21 -13.02 -0.80
CA THR A 119 -6.03 -14.41 -0.37
C THR A 119 -7.34 -15.14 -0.16
N GLU A 120 -8.40 -14.44 0.27
CA GLU A 120 -9.72 -15.01 0.48
C GLU A 120 -10.50 -15.20 -0.83
N MET A 121 -10.55 -14.15 -1.66
CA MET A 121 -11.53 -14.08 -2.75
C MET A 121 -10.96 -14.39 -4.14
N SER A 122 -9.66 -14.24 -4.38
CA SER A 122 -9.09 -14.52 -5.70
C SER A 122 -9.27 -15.97 -6.15
N PRO A 123 -9.24 -16.99 -5.27
CA PRO A 123 -9.48 -18.37 -5.67
C PRO A 123 -10.94 -18.70 -6.03
N VAL A 124 -11.90 -17.88 -5.58
CA VAL A 124 -13.33 -18.22 -5.62
C VAL A 124 -14.17 -17.27 -6.48
N ASP A 125 -13.66 -16.07 -6.77
CA ASP A 125 -14.38 -15.06 -7.55
C ASP A 125 -13.44 -14.32 -8.51
N GLU A 126 -13.67 -14.52 -9.80
CA GLU A 126 -12.88 -13.94 -10.90
C GLU A 126 -12.95 -12.41 -10.93
N GLN A 127 -14.06 -11.80 -10.52
CA GLN A 127 -14.23 -10.35 -10.52
C GLN A 127 -13.44 -9.72 -9.36
N PHE A 128 -13.40 -10.34 -8.19
CA PHE A 128 -12.49 -9.95 -7.13
C PHE A 128 -11.04 -10.10 -7.56
N ARG A 129 -10.68 -11.26 -8.12
CA ARG A 129 -9.31 -11.53 -8.57
C ARG A 129 -8.79 -10.43 -9.50
N LYS A 130 -9.54 -10.11 -10.56
CA LYS A 130 -9.13 -9.08 -11.54
C LYS A 130 -8.97 -7.69 -10.92
N ARG A 131 -9.87 -7.29 -10.02
CA ARG A 131 -9.81 -5.97 -9.37
C ARG A 131 -8.61 -5.86 -8.43
N LEU A 132 -8.36 -6.89 -7.64
CA LEU A 132 -7.27 -6.92 -6.67
C LEU A 132 -5.91 -7.03 -7.37
N GLU A 133 -5.80 -7.88 -8.41
CA GLU A 133 -4.62 -7.98 -9.29
C GLU A 133 -4.25 -6.63 -9.90
N LYS A 134 -5.23 -5.89 -10.41
CA LYS A 134 -5.01 -4.54 -10.95
C LYS A 134 -4.36 -3.59 -9.95
N LEU A 135 -4.73 -3.66 -8.67
CA LEU A 135 -4.15 -2.83 -7.62
C LEU A 135 -2.71 -3.24 -7.30
N PHE A 136 -2.41 -4.54 -7.23
CA PHE A 136 -1.04 -5.04 -7.04
C PHE A 136 -0.14 -4.66 -8.22
N LEU A 137 -0.62 -4.86 -9.45
CA LEU A 137 0.13 -4.48 -10.66
C LEU A 137 0.41 -2.98 -10.72
N ALA A 138 -0.58 -2.14 -10.39
CA ALA A 138 -0.38 -0.70 -10.35
C ALA A 138 0.67 -0.29 -9.29
N TRP A 139 0.68 -0.95 -8.14
CA TRP A 139 1.67 -0.70 -7.10
C TRP A 139 3.07 -1.11 -7.55
N GLN A 140 3.23 -2.33 -8.08
CA GLN A 140 4.50 -2.83 -8.61
C GLN A 140 5.04 -1.93 -9.72
N GLU A 141 4.20 -1.57 -10.70
CA GLU A 141 4.60 -0.69 -11.82
C GLU A 141 5.03 0.70 -11.34
N GLY A 142 4.32 1.28 -10.38
CA GLY A 142 4.71 2.58 -9.80
C GLY A 142 6.10 2.53 -9.16
N VAL A 143 6.42 1.47 -8.42
CA VAL A 143 7.74 1.25 -7.82
C VAL A 143 8.79 1.01 -8.90
N ALA A 144 8.51 0.15 -9.89
CA ALA A 144 9.43 -0.14 -10.99
C ALA A 144 9.76 1.11 -11.82
N ALA A 145 8.76 1.92 -12.15
CA ALA A 145 8.95 3.19 -12.85
C ALA A 145 9.87 4.14 -12.07
N LEU A 146 9.71 4.23 -10.74
CA LEU A 146 10.57 5.03 -9.89
C LEU A 146 12.01 4.51 -9.86
N LEU A 147 12.21 3.19 -9.78
CA LEU A 147 13.54 2.56 -9.84
C LEU A 147 14.22 2.79 -11.20
N ARG A 148 13.50 2.61 -12.32
CA ARG A 148 14.01 2.92 -13.67
C ARG A 148 14.42 4.38 -13.80
N ARG A 149 13.64 5.32 -13.23
CA ARG A 149 14.05 6.73 -13.16
C ARG A 149 15.39 6.88 -12.45
N GLY A 150 15.58 6.25 -11.30
CA GLY A 150 16.83 6.28 -10.56
C GLY A 150 18.00 5.66 -11.32
N GLN A 151 17.77 4.61 -12.09
CA GLN A 151 18.78 4.01 -12.96
C GLN A 151 19.20 4.96 -14.09
N SER A 152 18.25 5.66 -14.70
CA SER A 152 18.55 6.66 -15.73
C SER A 152 19.30 7.86 -15.17
N GLU A 153 18.99 8.29 -13.94
CA GLU A 153 19.67 9.37 -13.22
C GLU A 153 21.04 8.92 -12.62
N GLY A 154 21.36 7.61 -12.66
CA GLY A 154 22.59 7.06 -12.10
C GLY A 154 22.61 6.98 -10.57
N THR A 155 21.47 7.14 -9.90
CA THR A 155 21.33 7.09 -8.43
C THR A 155 20.94 5.71 -7.91
N VAL A 156 20.37 4.87 -8.76
CA VAL A 156 20.05 3.46 -8.51
C VAL A 156 20.97 2.59 -9.37
N ARG A 157 21.50 1.52 -8.79
CA ARG A 157 22.39 0.58 -9.47
C ARG A 157 21.71 -0.06 -10.68
N ARG A 158 22.45 -0.14 -11.80
CA ARG A 158 21.94 -0.59 -13.10
C ARG A 158 21.90 -2.11 -13.28
N ASP A 159 22.53 -2.86 -12.39
CA ASP A 159 22.62 -4.32 -12.44
C ASP A 159 21.42 -5.04 -11.80
N LEU A 160 20.44 -4.28 -11.26
CA LEU A 160 19.19 -4.83 -10.78
C LEU A 160 18.08 -4.73 -11.84
N ASN A 161 17.17 -5.70 -11.83
CA ASN A 161 15.92 -5.64 -12.57
C ASN A 161 14.91 -4.82 -11.75
N ALA A 162 14.36 -3.75 -12.32
CA ALA A 162 13.45 -2.84 -11.63
C ALA A 162 12.10 -3.49 -11.32
N GLU A 163 11.59 -4.32 -12.23
CA GLU A 163 10.33 -5.04 -12.12
C GLU A 163 10.39 -6.11 -11.02
N GLU A 164 11.45 -6.92 -11.02
CA GLU A 164 11.68 -7.93 -9.97
C GLU A 164 11.88 -7.28 -8.60
N SER A 165 12.62 -6.18 -8.55
CA SER A 165 12.84 -5.41 -7.31
C SER A 165 11.55 -4.79 -6.78
N ALA A 166 10.67 -4.33 -7.67
CA ALA A 166 9.36 -3.81 -7.30
C ALA A 166 8.45 -4.91 -6.74
N SER A 167 8.39 -6.06 -7.42
CA SER A 167 7.65 -7.23 -6.96
C SER A 167 8.17 -7.70 -5.59
N PHE A 168 9.49 -7.75 -5.41
CA PHE A 168 10.11 -8.11 -4.15
C PHE A 168 9.76 -7.13 -3.01
N LEU A 169 9.77 -5.81 -3.27
CA LEU A 169 9.35 -4.82 -2.28
C LEU A 169 7.91 -5.04 -1.83
N VAL A 170 6.99 -5.22 -2.77
CA VAL A 170 5.57 -5.47 -2.47
C VAL A 170 5.41 -6.75 -1.66
N ALA A 171 6.09 -7.83 -2.06
CA ALA A 171 6.06 -9.10 -1.34
C ALA A 171 6.61 -8.98 0.09
N MET A 172 7.69 -8.23 0.31
CA MET A 172 8.24 -7.99 1.65
C MET A 172 7.26 -7.22 2.54
N VAL A 173 6.64 -6.15 2.02
CA VAL A 173 5.68 -5.34 2.79
C VAL A 173 4.49 -6.20 3.21
N GLU A 174 3.90 -6.93 2.27
CA GLU A 174 2.74 -7.78 2.51
C GLU A 174 3.08 -8.99 3.40
N GLY A 175 4.26 -9.56 3.22
CA GLY A 175 4.77 -10.63 4.08
C GLY A 175 4.89 -10.18 5.54
N TYR A 176 5.49 -9.02 5.79
CA TYR A 176 5.59 -8.49 7.16
C TYR A 176 4.24 -8.07 7.73
N ALA A 177 3.31 -7.56 6.91
CA ALA A 177 1.94 -7.30 7.35
C ALA A 177 1.24 -8.58 7.82
N SER A 178 1.41 -9.68 7.07
CA SER A 178 0.85 -11.00 7.43
C SER A 178 1.49 -11.59 8.69
N LEU A 179 2.82 -11.51 8.81
CA LEU A 179 3.54 -12.00 10.00
C LEU A 179 3.15 -11.22 11.25
N ALA A 180 3.06 -9.89 11.15
CA ALA A 180 2.64 -9.04 12.27
C ALA A 180 1.18 -9.33 12.67
N LYS A 181 0.28 -9.51 11.69
CA LYS A 181 -1.10 -9.93 11.93
C LYS A 181 -1.16 -11.28 12.65
N ASN A 182 -0.41 -12.27 12.19
CA ASN A 182 -0.38 -13.60 12.83
C ASN A 182 0.16 -13.54 14.26
N ALA A 183 1.24 -12.78 14.47
CA ALA A 183 1.85 -12.63 15.79
C ALA A 183 1.05 -11.71 16.74
N GLN A 184 0.12 -10.88 16.20
CA GLN A 184 -0.57 -9.81 16.91
C GLN A 184 0.41 -8.86 17.62
N ASP A 185 1.59 -8.62 17.00
CA ASP A 185 2.71 -7.89 17.58
C ASP A 185 3.26 -6.86 16.58
N ALA A 186 3.15 -5.58 16.95
CA ALA A 186 3.65 -4.47 16.15
C ALA A 186 5.18 -4.50 15.97
N ARG A 187 5.94 -5.14 16.89
CA ARG A 187 7.40 -5.25 16.78
C ARG A 187 7.81 -6.03 15.52
N VAL A 188 7.02 -7.02 15.11
CA VAL A 188 7.26 -7.76 13.86
C VAL A 188 7.19 -6.83 12.66
N TRP A 189 6.19 -5.95 12.61
CA TRP A 189 6.08 -4.92 11.58
C TRP A 189 7.27 -3.96 11.57
N GLU A 190 7.65 -3.44 12.75
CA GLU A 190 8.78 -2.53 12.89
C GLU A 190 10.11 -3.14 12.43
N VAL A 191 10.35 -4.41 12.77
CA VAL A 191 11.52 -5.17 12.27
C VAL A 191 11.48 -5.25 10.75
N GLY A 192 10.32 -5.58 10.19
CA GLY A 192 10.12 -5.66 8.75
C GLY A 192 10.44 -4.34 8.04
N MET A 193 9.91 -3.25 8.55
CA MET A 193 10.15 -1.92 7.94
C MET A 193 11.62 -1.50 8.03
N ARG A 194 12.33 -1.83 9.12
CA ARG A 194 13.78 -1.60 9.22
C ARG A 194 14.56 -2.43 8.19
N ASN A 195 14.19 -3.69 8.00
CA ASN A 195 14.85 -4.57 7.03
C ASN A 195 14.62 -4.08 5.59
N ILE A 196 13.38 -3.67 5.26
CA ILE A 196 13.03 -3.09 3.95
C ILE A 196 13.83 -1.81 3.71
N VAL A 197 13.92 -0.92 4.68
CA VAL A 197 14.75 0.31 4.57
C VAL A 197 16.23 -0.03 4.37
N GLY A 198 16.75 -1.05 5.06
CA GLY A 198 18.12 -1.54 4.87
C GLY A 198 18.35 -2.03 3.44
N TRP A 199 17.43 -2.85 2.94
CA TRP A 199 17.47 -3.35 1.56
C TRP A 199 17.37 -2.21 0.54
N LEU A 200 16.42 -1.27 0.70
CA LEU A 200 16.29 -0.12 -0.20
C LEU A 200 17.59 0.69 -0.29
N ARG A 201 18.29 0.90 0.83
CA ARG A 201 19.58 1.59 0.84
C ARG A 201 20.65 0.87 0.02
N SER A 202 20.62 -0.46 -0.05
CA SER A 202 21.56 -1.24 -0.85
C SER A 202 21.36 -1.09 -2.36
N LEU A 203 20.24 -0.52 -2.79
CA LEU A 203 19.92 -0.26 -4.20
C LEU A 203 20.60 1.02 -4.73
N HIS A 204 21.18 1.86 -3.87
CA HIS A 204 21.95 3.01 -4.33
C HIS A 204 23.15 2.57 -5.16
N THR A 205 23.47 3.37 -6.17
CA THR A 205 24.76 3.24 -6.88
C THR A 205 25.90 3.37 -5.88
N PRO A 206 26.85 2.42 -5.85
CA PRO A 206 28.03 2.55 -4.97
C PRO A 206 28.76 3.85 -5.24
N ARG A 207 29.07 4.62 -4.19
CA ARG A 207 29.95 5.79 -4.32
C ARG A 207 31.29 5.30 -4.85
N GLN A 208 31.70 5.77 -6.03
CA GLN A 208 33.06 5.53 -6.52
C GLN A 208 34.01 6.13 -5.50
N SER A 209 34.79 5.30 -4.82
CA SER A 209 35.91 5.77 -4.03
C SER A 209 36.82 6.56 -4.97
N PRO A 210 37.26 7.78 -4.60
CA PRO A 210 38.20 8.52 -5.42
C PRO A 210 39.42 7.61 -5.66
N LYS A 211 39.70 7.28 -6.93
CA LYS A 211 40.91 6.53 -7.32
C LYS A 211 42.08 7.30 -6.76
N GLY A 212 42.70 6.76 -5.70
CA GLY A 212 43.86 7.33 -5.06
C GLY A 212 45.00 7.44 -6.05
N GLY A 213 45.12 8.58 -6.70
CA GLY A 213 46.28 8.95 -7.51
C GLY A 213 47.45 9.29 -6.60
N ARG A 214 48.11 8.29 -6.06
CA ARG A 214 49.50 8.46 -5.60
C ARG A 214 50.44 7.81 -6.59
N GLN A 215 50.75 8.54 -7.66
CA GLN A 215 51.94 8.30 -8.41
C GLN A 215 53.13 8.71 -7.51
N LEU A 216 53.76 7.74 -6.87
CA LEU A 216 55.03 7.95 -6.21
C LEU A 216 56.07 8.21 -7.32
N SER A 217 56.42 9.49 -7.49
CA SER A 217 57.54 9.93 -8.29
C SER A 217 58.85 9.29 -7.73
N LYS A 218 59.39 8.34 -8.47
CA LYS A 218 60.77 7.84 -8.25
C LYS A 218 61.72 8.97 -8.65
N LYS A 219 62.13 9.83 -7.70
CA LYS A 219 63.28 10.72 -7.86
C LYS A 219 64.54 9.90 -7.76
N HIS A 220 65.34 9.98 -8.84
CA HIS A 220 66.70 9.50 -9.02
C HIS A 220 67.58 9.78 -7.81
N LEU A 221 68.17 8.73 -7.26
CA LEU A 221 69.32 8.82 -6.38
C LEU A 221 70.55 8.68 -7.26
N VAL A 222 71.11 9.82 -7.65
CA VAL A 222 72.46 9.87 -8.30
C VAL A 222 73.50 9.60 -7.25
N ARG A 223 74.18 8.46 -7.34
CA ARG A 223 75.44 8.18 -6.64
C ARG A 223 76.48 9.11 -7.17
N ARG A 224 77.09 9.96 -6.32
CA ARG A 224 78.44 10.50 -6.52
C ARG A 224 79.38 9.72 -5.64
N GLY A 225 80.35 9.06 -6.29
CA GLY A 225 81.50 8.45 -5.64
C GLY A 225 82.59 9.50 -5.36
N ARG A 226 83.18 9.27 -4.24
CA ARG A 226 84.67 9.26 -4.05
C ARG A 226 84.96 8.80 -2.65
#